data_1d68a60f3481c16f5e840c5a911a240f
#
_entry.id   1d68a60f3481c16f5e840c5a911a240f
#
_cell.length_a   1.000
_cell.length_b   1.000
_cell.length_c   1.000
_cell.angle_alpha   90.00
_cell.angle_beta   90.00
_cell.angle_gamma   90.00
#
_symmetry.space_group_name_H-M   'P 1'
#
loop_
_entity.id
_entity.type
_entity.pdbx_description
1 polymer ?
#
loop_
_entity_poly.entity_id
_entity_poly.type
_entity_poly.pdbx_seq_one_letter_code
_entity_poly.pdbx_strand_id
1 'polypeptide(L)'
;MLFSISVLAQTKLDSLLPVRGFCIDAPRPAGLDSFIHFIDSELAPRKVNTLVVQIEYHFQFQTHPELTDSFALSKADVRKIVSACKKNNIRVIPQINLLGHQSWANRTGKLLKVYPQFDETPDIKMPVIYAWPNSDNLYCRSYCPLYPELHQVLFAVIDELCDAFESNAFHAGMDEVFFIGYDKCPRCGGRDKAELFAGEVTTIHDHLVLKGREMWIWGDRLLDGKTTGLGEWEASFNNTYRAIDMIPKDLVICDWHYDRA
;
A
#
# COMPACT_ATOMS: atom_id res chain seq x y z
N MET A 1 -11.38 3.27 43.62
CA MET A 1 -10.23 4.16 43.37
C MET A 1 -9.28 3.65 42.24
N LEU A 2 -9.56 2.54 41.60
CA LEU A 2 -8.75 1.96 40.49
C LEU A 2 -9.13 2.45 39.08
N PHE A 3 -10.31 3.04 38.91
CA PHE A 3 -10.78 3.50 37.60
C PHE A 3 -10.09 4.79 37.09
N SER A 4 -9.65 5.68 37.95
CA SER A 4 -9.05 6.97 37.58
C SER A 4 -7.64 6.83 37.03
N ILE A 5 -6.86 5.83 37.46
CA ILE A 5 -5.47 5.62 37.02
C ILE A 5 -5.43 5.09 35.59
N SER A 6 -6.36 4.21 35.23
CA SER A 6 -6.43 3.65 33.86
C SER A 6 -6.78 4.70 32.83
N VAL A 7 -7.67 5.64 33.11
CA VAL A 7 -8.07 6.71 32.19
C VAL A 7 -6.93 7.72 31.98
N LEU A 8 -6.23 8.10 33.05
CA LEU A 8 -5.08 9.00 32.95
C LEU A 8 -3.89 8.39 32.19
N ALA A 9 -3.66 7.08 32.38
CA ALA A 9 -2.61 6.35 31.65
C ALA A 9 -2.96 6.22 30.16
N GLN A 10 -4.22 6.02 29.83
CA GLN A 10 -4.71 5.93 28.46
C GLN A 10 -4.57 7.29 27.74
N THR A 11 -5.00 8.39 28.33
CA THR A 11 -4.87 9.73 27.73
C THR A 11 -3.42 10.12 27.52
N LYS A 12 -2.51 9.73 28.42
CA LYS A 12 -1.07 9.96 28.26
C LYS A 12 -0.49 9.15 27.10
N LEU A 13 -0.88 7.88 26.95
CA LEU A 13 -0.45 7.04 25.83
C LEU A 13 -0.96 7.59 24.49
N ASP A 14 -2.22 8.01 24.43
CA ASP A 14 -2.82 8.57 23.22
C ASP A 14 -2.16 9.88 22.78
N SER A 15 -1.66 10.69 23.73
CA SER A 15 -0.92 11.91 23.42
C SER A 15 0.52 11.68 22.97
N LEU A 16 1.16 10.60 23.44
CA LEU A 16 2.54 10.26 23.08
C LEU A 16 2.61 9.42 21.80
N LEU A 17 1.67 8.50 21.62
CA LEU A 17 1.57 7.58 20.48
C LEU A 17 0.14 7.60 19.94
N PRO A 18 -0.24 8.65 19.21
CA PRO A 18 -1.62 8.82 18.72
C PRO A 18 -2.03 7.73 17.73
N VAL A 19 -1.07 7.21 16.95
CA VAL A 19 -1.28 6.08 16.05
C VAL A 19 -0.50 4.88 16.56
N ARG A 20 -1.21 3.80 16.83
CA ARG A 20 -0.66 2.49 17.19
C ARG A 20 -1.17 1.51 16.16
N GLY A 21 -0.44 1.47 15.03
CA GLY A 21 -0.83 0.73 13.85
C GLY A 21 -0.36 -0.72 13.86
N PHE A 22 -1.11 -1.56 13.15
CA PHE A 22 -0.73 -2.91 12.79
C PHE A 22 -1.05 -3.11 11.31
N CYS A 23 -0.12 -3.66 10.54
CA CYS A 23 -0.30 -3.95 9.12
C CYS A 23 -0.27 -5.47 8.92
N ILE A 24 -1.25 -6.01 8.19
CA ILE A 24 -1.39 -7.45 7.97
C ILE A 24 -2.13 -7.74 6.66
N ASP A 25 -1.80 -8.85 6.03
CA ASP A 25 -2.52 -9.35 4.87
C ASP A 25 -3.99 -9.64 5.20
N ALA A 26 -4.88 -9.35 4.25
CA ALA A 26 -6.28 -9.73 4.35
C ALA A 26 -6.41 -11.27 4.45
N PRO A 27 -7.32 -11.78 5.29
CA PRO A 27 -7.54 -13.21 5.38
C PRO A 27 -8.18 -13.74 4.10
N ARG A 28 -7.97 -15.01 3.81
CA ARG A 28 -8.87 -15.73 2.89
C ARG A 28 -10.24 -15.89 3.53
N PRO A 29 -11.34 -16.06 2.75
CA PRO A 29 -12.68 -16.25 3.32
C PRO A 29 -12.75 -17.33 4.40
N ALA A 30 -12.03 -18.43 4.23
CA ALA A 30 -11.98 -19.51 5.23
C ALA A 30 -11.29 -19.14 6.55
N GLY A 31 -10.44 -18.11 6.54
CA GLY A 31 -9.73 -17.60 7.72
C GLY A 31 -10.39 -16.38 8.38
N LEU A 32 -11.54 -15.95 7.88
CA LEU A 32 -12.16 -14.70 8.31
C LEU A 32 -12.51 -14.68 9.81
N ASP A 33 -13.08 -15.75 10.33
CA ASP A 33 -13.46 -15.83 11.75
C ASP A 33 -12.23 -15.80 12.67
N SER A 34 -11.14 -16.46 12.26
CA SER A 34 -9.86 -16.39 12.98
C SER A 34 -9.26 -14.99 12.95
N PHE A 35 -9.39 -14.28 11.83
CA PHE A 35 -8.93 -12.90 11.70
C PHE A 35 -9.72 -11.94 12.60
N ILE A 36 -11.05 -12.11 12.66
CA ILE A 36 -11.91 -11.35 13.57
C ILE A 36 -11.54 -11.65 15.03
N HIS A 37 -11.33 -12.91 15.37
CA HIS A 37 -10.88 -13.30 16.69
C HIS A 37 -9.52 -12.64 17.03
N PHE A 38 -8.57 -12.59 16.10
CA PHE A 38 -7.30 -11.90 16.29
C PHE A 38 -7.48 -10.40 16.58
N ILE A 39 -8.38 -9.72 15.87
CA ILE A 39 -8.72 -8.31 16.18
C ILE A 39 -9.21 -8.16 17.61
N ASP A 40 -10.15 -9.01 18.02
CA ASP A 40 -10.81 -8.93 19.34
C ASP A 40 -9.85 -9.33 20.47
N SER A 41 -9.05 -10.41 20.30
CA SER A 41 -8.28 -11.03 21.39
C SER A 41 -6.83 -10.56 21.45
N GLU A 42 -6.26 -10.10 20.33
CA GLU A 42 -4.85 -9.73 20.27
C GLU A 42 -4.64 -8.22 20.07
N LEU A 43 -5.27 -7.63 19.06
CA LEU A 43 -5.04 -6.22 18.74
C LEU A 43 -5.71 -5.27 19.77
N ALA A 44 -6.96 -5.50 20.07
CA ALA A 44 -7.73 -4.63 20.98
C ALA A 44 -7.14 -4.56 22.40
N PRO A 45 -6.77 -5.68 23.07
CA PRO A 45 -6.14 -5.62 24.40
C PRO A 45 -4.79 -4.91 24.41
N ARG A 46 -4.06 -4.93 23.27
CA ARG A 46 -2.76 -4.24 23.10
C ARG A 46 -2.89 -2.78 22.72
N LYS A 47 -4.12 -2.25 22.70
CA LYS A 47 -4.39 -0.84 22.42
C LYS A 47 -4.00 -0.42 20.98
N VAL A 48 -3.98 -1.35 20.05
CA VAL A 48 -3.93 -1.04 18.62
C VAL A 48 -5.18 -0.23 18.27
N ASN A 49 -5.00 0.89 17.58
CA ASN A 49 -6.11 1.77 17.19
C ASN A 49 -6.18 2.01 15.66
N THR A 50 -5.24 1.44 14.93
CA THR A 50 -5.20 1.52 13.46
C THR A 50 -4.80 0.17 12.89
N LEU A 51 -5.58 -0.36 11.95
CA LEU A 51 -5.30 -1.61 11.27
C LEU A 51 -5.23 -1.34 9.77
N VAL A 52 -4.05 -1.52 9.19
CA VAL A 52 -3.85 -1.53 7.74
C VAL A 52 -4.05 -2.96 7.25
N VAL A 53 -4.99 -3.15 6.33
CA VAL A 53 -5.30 -4.46 5.73
C VAL A 53 -4.80 -4.47 4.30
N GLN A 54 -3.76 -5.23 4.03
CA GLN A 54 -3.23 -5.46 2.68
C GLN A 54 -4.21 -6.36 1.92
N ILE A 55 -5.16 -5.75 1.25
CA ILE A 55 -6.22 -6.47 0.54
C ILE A 55 -5.81 -6.84 -0.88
N GLU A 56 -4.93 -6.04 -1.49
CA GLU A 56 -4.54 -6.19 -2.88
C GLU A 56 -5.77 -6.40 -3.78
N TYR A 57 -5.76 -7.40 -4.63
CA TYR A 57 -6.89 -7.75 -5.50
C TYR A 57 -7.75 -8.90 -4.95
N HIS A 58 -7.65 -9.20 -3.63
CA HIS A 58 -8.45 -10.22 -2.95
C HIS A 58 -9.79 -9.68 -2.43
N PHE A 59 -10.42 -8.81 -3.20
CA PHE A 59 -11.77 -8.29 -3.00
C PHE A 59 -12.62 -8.55 -4.24
N GLN A 60 -13.91 -8.81 -4.05
CA GLN A 60 -14.86 -9.02 -5.16
C GLN A 60 -15.30 -7.66 -5.71
N PHE A 61 -14.49 -7.10 -6.59
CA PHE A 61 -14.76 -5.82 -7.22
C PHE A 61 -16.01 -5.86 -8.10
N GLN A 62 -16.82 -4.82 -8.02
CA GLN A 62 -17.99 -4.60 -8.90
C GLN A 62 -17.62 -3.71 -10.08
N THR A 63 -16.75 -2.73 -9.86
CA THR A 63 -16.31 -1.78 -10.91
C THR A 63 -15.39 -2.45 -11.92
N HIS A 64 -14.49 -3.30 -11.44
CA HIS A 64 -13.51 -4.05 -12.24
C HIS A 64 -13.47 -5.53 -11.80
N PRO A 65 -14.53 -6.33 -12.08
CA PRO A 65 -14.61 -7.71 -11.63
C PRO A 65 -13.47 -8.60 -12.19
N GLU A 66 -12.89 -8.25 -13.32
CA GLU A 66 -11.72 -8.91 -13.91
C GLU A 66 -10.45 -8.78 -13.05
N LEU A 67 -10.38 -7.76 -12.17
CA LEU A 67 -9.29 -7.59 -11.21
C LEU A 67 -9.48 -8.42 -9.94
N THR A 68 -10.64 -9.03 -9.73
CA THR A 68 -10.85 -9.93 -8.59
C THR A 68 -9.93 -11.15 -8.68
N ASP A 69 -9.09 -11.35 -7.65
CA ASP A 69 -8.23 -12.53 -7.58
C ASP A 69 -8.93 -13.71 -6.90
N SER A 70 -8.29 -14.89 -6.93
CA SER A 70 -8.80 -16.07 -6.24
C SER A 70 -8.90 -15.85 -4.72
N PHE A 71 -9.87 -16.48 -4.09
CA PHE A 71 -10.12 -16.35 -2.64
C PHE A 71 -10.44 -14.94 -2.16
N ALA A 72 -11.06 -14.15 -3.02
CA ALA A 72 -11.45 -12.78 -2.73
C ALA A 72 -12.57 -12.71 -1.69
N LEU A 73 -12.43 -11.76 -0.75
CA LEU A 73 -13.47 -11.42 0.21
C LEU A 73 -14.64 -10.74 -0.49
N SER A 74 -15.85 -11.11 -0.09
CA SER A 74 -17.05 -10.39 -0.49
C SER A 74 -17.19 -9.07 0.31
N LYS A 75 -18.02 -8.15 -0.18
CA LYS A 75 -18.40 -6.96 0.58
C LYS A 75 -19.02 -7.30 1.95
N ALA A 76 -19.70 -8.45 2.06
CA ALA A 76 -20.25 -8.94 3.32
C ALA A 76 -19.14 -9.37 4.30
N ASP A 77 -18.07 -9.99 3.80
CA ASP A 77 -16.94 -10.40 4.62
C ASP A 77 -16.14 -9.18 5.12
N VAL A 78 -15.91 -8.20 4.25
CA VAL A 78 -15.27 -6.93 4.63
C VAL A 78 -16.09 -6.21 5.72
N ARG A 79 -17.41 -6.18 5.61
CA ARG A 79 -18.27 -5.59 6.66
C ARG A 79 -18.09 -6.26 8.03
N LYS A 80 -17.80 -7.56 8.10
CA LYS A 80 -17.51 -8.24 9.37
C LYS A 80 -16.20 -7.72 9.98
N ILE A 81 -15.15 -7.54 9.15
CA ILE A 81 -13.87 -6.95 9.58
C ILE A 81 -14.10 -5.53 10.11
N VAL A 82 -14.80 -4.69 9.34
CA VAL A 82 -15.14 -3.30 9.72
C VAL A 82 -15.91 -3.27 11.05
N SER A 83 -16.88 -4.16 11.21
CA SER A 83 -17.68 -4.25 12.44
C SER A 83 -16.84 -4.62 13.66
N ALA A 84 -15.92 -5.59 13.50
CA ALA A 84 -14.98 -5.97 14.57
C ALA A 84 -14.04 -4.83 14.94
N CYS A 85 -13.50 -4.12 13.94
CA CYS A 85 -12.64 -2.96 14.14
C CYS A 85 -13.40 -1.83 14.87
N LYS A 86 -14.60 -1.47 14.41
CA LYS A 86 -15.44 -0.44 15.04
C LYS A 86 -15.79 -0.76 16.48
N LYS A 87 -16.18 -2.01 16.78
CA LYS A 87 -16.46 -2.50 18.14
C LYS A 87 -15.29 -2.24 19.09
N ASN A 88 -14.06 -2.30 18.59
CA ASN A 88 -12.83 -2.15 19.36
C ASN A 88 -12.18 -0.75 19.24
N ASN A 89 -12.85 0.22 18.61
CA ASN A 89 -12.32 1.55 18.32
C ASN A 89 -11.02 1.51 17.51
N ILE A 90 -10.92 0.58 16.57
CA ILE A 90 -9.80 0.44 15.64
C ILE A 90 -10.23 1.03 14.30
N ARG A 91 -9.46 2.01 13.80
CA ARG A 91 -9.58 2.52 12.44
C ARG A 91 -9.04 1.46 11.48
N VAL A 92 -9.78 1.09 10.45
CA VAL A 92 -9.32 0.16 9.43
C VAL A 92 -9.01 0.92 8.13
N ILE A 93 -7.87 0.61 7.51
CA ILE A 93 -7.37 1.25 6.28
C ILE A 93 -7.07 0.17 5.27
N PRO A 94 -7.74 0.12 4.11
CA PRO A 94 -7.39 -0.81 3.04
C PRO A 94 -6.08 -0.39 2.37
N GLN A 95 -5.29 -1.37 1.94
CA GLN A 95 -4.05 -1.18 1.18
C GLN A 95 -4.09 -1.99 -0.11
N ILE A 96 -3.69 -1.35 -1.21
CA ILE A 96 -3.18 -2.00 -2.42
C ILE A 96 -1.82 -1.38 -2.73
N ASN A 97 -0.85 -2.21 -3.08
CA ASN A 97 0.44 -1.71 -3.54
C ASN A 97 0.28 -1.12 -4.94
N LEU A 98 0.41 0.19 -5.03
CA LEU A 98 0.41 0.96 -6.28
C LEU A 98 1.85 1.22 -6.74
N LEU A 99 2.01 1.49 -8.02
CA LEU A 99 3.26 1.77 -8.72
C LEU A 99 4.21 0.55 -8.70
N GLY A 100 4.87 0.25 -7.58
CA GLY A 100 5.68 -0.95 -7.37
C GLY A 100 4.85 -2.20 -7.09
N HIS A 101 5.52 -3.30 -6.79
CA HIS A 101 4.91 -4.59 -6.42
C HIS A 101 3.87 -5.15 -7.41
N GLN A 102 3.96 -4.78 -8.70
CA GLN A 102 3.10 -5.33 -9.73
C GLN A 102 3.55 -6.73 -10.20
N SER A 103 4.55 -7.29 -9.54
CA SER A 103 4.96 -8.69 -9.63
C SER A 103 5.62 -9.11 -8.31
N TRP A 104 5.71 -10.42 -8.10
CA TRP A 104 6.46 -11.01 -7.00
C TRP A 104 7.15 -12.28 -7.45
N ALA A 105 8.46 -12.37 -7.27
CA ALA A 105 9.29 -13.47 -7.75
C ALA A 105 9.10 -13.69 -9.27
N ASN A 106 8.60 -14.85 -9.68
CA ASN A 106 8.30 -15.16 -11.08
C ASN A 106 6.81 -15.00 -11.43
N ARG A 107 6.04 -14.29 -10.61
CA ARG A 107 4.59 -14.12 -10.78
C ARG A 107 4.26 -12.66 -11.03
N THR A 108 3.64 -12.38 -12.18
CA THR A 108 3.05 -11.08 -12.46
C THR A 108 1.82 -10.86 -11.57
N GLY A 109 1.66 -9.66 -11.03
CA GLY A 109 0.51 -9.24 -10.23
C GLY A 109 -0.79 -9.17 -11.04
N LYS A 110 -1.90 -9.07 -10.35
CA LYS A 110 -3.22 -9.13 -10.98
C LYS A 110 -3.46 -7.99 -11.96
N LEU A 111 -3.06 -6.76 -11.61
CA LEU A 111 -3.23 -5.59 -12.49
C LEU A 111 -2.55 -5.81 -13.85
N LEU A 112 -1.27 -6.17 -13.84
CA LEU A 112 -0.52 -6.36 -15.10
C LEU A 112 -0.87 -7.64 -15.84
N LYS A 113 -1.52 -8.61 -15.20
CA LYS A 113 -2.10 -9.77 -15.90
C LYS A 113 -3.34 -9.38 -16.70
N VAL A 114 -4.17 -8.51 -16.16
CA VAL A 114 -5.41 -8.04 -16.80
C VAL A 114 -5.13 -6.93 -17.79
N TYR A 115 -4.25 -6.00 -17.42
CA TYR A 115 -3.86 -4.83 -18.20
C TYR A 115 -2.35 -4.82 -18.48
N PRO A 116 -1.84 -5.75 -19.32
CA PRO A 116 -0.39 -5.84 -19.59
C PRO A 116 0.18 -4.59 -20.27
N GLN A 117 -0.67 -3.77 -20.88
CA GLN A 117 -0.27 -2.48 -21.47
C GLN A 117 0.19 -1.46 -20.44
N PHE A 118 -0.17 -1.64 -19.15
CA PHE A 118 0.26 -0.75 -18.07
C PHE A 118 1.70 -1.01 -17.62
N ASP A 119 2.27 -2.17 -17.97
CA ASP A 119 3.63 -2.55 -17.55
C ASP A 119 4.67 -1.52 -18.00
N GLU A 120 5.51 -1.10 -17.06
CA GLU A 120 6.64 -0.19 -17.29
C GLU A 120 7.74 -0.86 -18.13
N THR A 121 7.89 -2.17 -17.99
CA THR A 121 8.97 -2.98 -18.58
C THR A 121 8.46 -4.17 -19.41
N PRO A 122 7.59 -3.96 -20.42
CA PRO A 122 6.90 -5.04 -21.11
C PRO A 122 7.85 -5.92 -21.95
N ASP A 123 9.03 -5.41 -22.30
CA ASP A 123 10.06 -6.13 -23.06
C ASP A 123 10.94 -7.03 -22.18
N ILE A 124 10.88 -6.88 -20.86
CA ILE A 124 11.65 -7.72 -19.94
C ILE A 124 10.80 -8.94 -19.53
N LYS A 125 11.31 -10.13 -19.85
CA LYS A 125 10.64 -11.37 -19.46
C LYS A 125 10.91 -11.73 -18.01
N MET A 126 9.86 -12.14 -17.30
CA MET A 126 9.99 -12.70 -15.96
C MET A 126 10.83 -14.00 -16.00
N PRO A 127 11.70 -14.25 -14.99
CA PRO A 127 12.47 -15.48 -14.94
C PRO A 127 11.54 -16.69 -14.77
N VAL A 128 11.88 -17.80 -15.41
CA VAL A 128 11.14 -19.08 -15.24
C VAL A 128 11.38 -19.63 -13.84
N ILE A 129 12.61 -19.50 -13.35
CA ILE A 129 13.01 -19.90 -11.99
C ILE A 129 13.50 -18.64 -11.29
N TYR A 130 12.86 -18.33 -10.18
CA TYR A 130 13.29 -17.24 -9.33
C TYR A 130 14.43 -17.69 -8.43
N ALA A 131 15.52 -16.92 -8.44
CA ALA A 131 16.67 -17.11 -7.55
C ALA A 131 16.81 -15.86 -6.66
N TRP A 132 17.00 -16.07 -5.38
CA TRP A 132 17.30 -15.01 -4.43
C TRP A 132 18.80 -15.02 -4.08
N PRO A 133 19.48 -13.87 -3.99
CA PRO A 133 18.98 -12.53 -4.31
C PRO A 133 18.80 -12.32 -5.82
N ASN A 134 17.77 -11.53 -6.18
CA ASN A 134 17.49 -11.17 -7.56
C ASN A 134 18.17 -9.84 -7.89
N SER A 135 19.27 -9.89 -8.66
CA SER A 135 20.06 -8.71 -9.04
C SER A 135 19.31 -7.76 -10.00
N ASP A 136 18.30 -8.27 -10.71
CA ASP A 136 17.57 -7.51 -11.72
C ASP A 136 16.34 -6.79 -11.14
N ASN A 137 16.01 -7.02 -9.87
CA ASN A 137 14.83 -6.48 -9.18
C ASN A 137 13.49 -6.79 -9.88
N LEU A 138 13.49 -7.73 -10.82
CA LEU A 138 12.29 -8.07 -11.61
C LEU A 138 11.18 -8.71 -10.78
N TYR A 139 11.48 -9.17 -9.56
CA TYR A 139 10.46 -9.67 -8.66
C TYR A 139 9.42 -8.59 -8.32
N CYS A 140 9.76 -7.31 -8.51
CA CYS A 140 8.95 -6.15 -8.17
C CYS A 140 8.82 -5.22 -9.37
N ARG A 141 7.93 -5.56 -10.32
CA ARG A 141 7.61 -4.71 -11.46
C ARG A 141 6.81 -3.48 -11.03
N SER A 142 6.82 -2.47 -11.89
CA SER A 142 5.97 -1.29 -11.76
C SER A 142 5.03 -1.15 -12.95
N TYR A 143 3.95 -0.42 -12.79
CA TYR A 143 3.21 0.11 -13.92
C TYR A 143 3.80 1.46 -14.37
N CYS A 144 3.55 1.85 -15.61
CA CYS A 144 3.92 3.18 -16.12
C CYS A 144 2.90 4.22 -15.64
N PRO A 145 3.29 5.21 -14.78
CA PRO A 145 2.35 6.19 -14.23
C PRO A 145 1.76 7.13 -15.28
N LEU A 146 2.34 7.17 -16.48
CA LEU A 146 1.88 8.03 -17.58
C LEU A 146 0.98 7.32 -18.59
N TYR A 147 0.48 6.11 -18.26
CA TYR A 147 -0.49 5.45 -19.14
C TYR A 147 -1.86 6.12 -19.03
N PRO A 148 -2.47 6.58 -20.14
CA PRO A 148 -3.66 7.45 -20.10
C PRO A 148 -4.87 6.88 -19.37
N GLU A 149 -5.13 5.58 -19.49
CA GLU A 149 -6.30 4.92 -18.88
C GLU A 149 -6.04 4.34 -17.50
N LEU A 150 -4.79 4.35 -17.03
CA LEU A 150 -4.38 3.73 -15.77
C LEU A 150 -5.20 4.25 -14.58
N HIS A 151 -5.22 5.57 -14.41
CA HIS A 151 -5.84 6.19 -13.24
C HIS A 151 -7.36 6.01 -13.20
N GLN A 152 -8.04 5.83 -14.34
CA GLN A 152 -9.47 5.50 -14.35
C GLN A 152 -9.73 4.16 -13.65
N VAL A 153 -8.88 3.17 -13.91
CA VAL A 153 -8.95 1.85 -13.27
C VAL A 153 -8.59 1.94 -11.79
N LEU A 154 -7.46 2.60 -11.47
CA LEU A 154 -6.99 2.71 -10.09
C LEU A 154 -7.99 3.47 -9.20
N PHE A 155 -8.51 4.60 -9.67
CA PHE A 155 -9.47 5.39 -8.90
C PHE A 155 -10.78 4.63 -8.61
N ALA A 156 -11.28 3.88 -9.59
CA ALA A 156 -12.47 3.06 -9.38
C ALA A 156 -12.24 1.98 -8.31
N VAL A 157 -11.09 1.32 -8.34
CA VAL A 157 -10.70 0.28 -7.37
C VAL A 157 -10.49 0.89 -5.98
N ILE A 158 -9.77 1.99 -5.88
CA ILE A 158 -9.52 2.71 -4.62
C ILE A 158 -10.84 3.15 -3.98
N ASP A 159 -11.72 3.76 -4.74
CA ASP A 159 -13.01 4.25 -4.26
C ASP A 159 -13.87 3.11 -3.75
N GLU A 160 -13.97 2.02 -4.52
CA GLU A 160 -14.78 0.85 -4.13
C GLU A 160 -14.26 0.21 -2.83
N LEU A 161 -12.93 0.11 -2.66
CA LEU A 161 -12.34 -0.40 -1.42
C LEU A 161 -12.59 0.52 -0.23
N CYS A 162 -12.32 1.82 -0.38
CA CYS A 162 -12.57 2.77 0.70
C CYS A 162 -14.03 2.75 1.14
N ASP A 163 -14.97 2.66 0.20
CA ASP A 163 -16.40 2.55 0.50
C ASP A 163 -16.75 1.22 1.18
N ALA A 164 -16.16 0.10 0.74
CA ALA A 164 -16.40 -1.21 1.34
C ALA A 164 -15.87 -1.30 2.78
N PHE A 165 -14.70 -0.72 3.03
CA PHE A 165 -14.05 -0.65 4.34
C PHE A 165 -14.58 0.50 5.21
N GLU A 166 -15.48 1.34 4.69
CA GLU A 166 -15.96 2.55 5.37
C GLU A 166 -14.79 3.41 5.90
N SER A 167 -13.73 3.50 5.09
CA SER A 167 -12.46 4.12 5.46
C SER A 167 -12.33 5.53 4.90
N ASN A 168 -11.86 6.44 5.73
CA ASN A 168 -11.45 7.78 5.35
C ASN A 168 -9.94 7.88 5.07
N ALA A 169 -9.26 6.75 4.84
CA ALA A 169 -7.88 6.68 4.40
C ALA A 169 -7.66 5.50 3.47
N PHE A 170 -6.61 5.59 2.67
CA PHE A 170 -6.13 4.55 1.80
C PHE A 170 -4.61 4.47 1.87
N HIS A 171 -4.06 3.25 2.03
CA HIS A 171 -2.63 3.03 1.97
C HIS A 171 -2.25 2.57 0.56
N ALA A 172 -1.51 3.41 -0.14
CA ALA A 172 -1.18 3.21 -1.55
C ALA A 172 0.07 2.33 -1.78
N GLY A 173 0.71 1.84 -0.71
CA GLY A 173 1.96 1.09 -0.82
C GLY A 173 3.09 1.98 -1.33
N MET A 174 3.48 1.84 -2.59
CA MET A 174 4.53 2.59 -3.29
C MET A 174 5.96 2.32 -2.79
N ASP A 175 6.14 1.19 -2.11
CA ASP A 175 7.44 0.67 -1.73
C ASP A 175 8.11 -0.06 -2.90
N GLU A 176 9.42 -0.23 -2.78
CA GLU A 176 10.26 -1.03 -3.69
C GLU A 176 10.05 -0.71 -5.19
N VAL A 177 9.84 0.57 -5.52
CA VAL A 177 9.72 1.04 -6.91
C VAL A 177 11.12 1.09 -7.53
N PHE A 178 11.57 -0.02 -8.11
CA PHE A 178 12.86 -0.13 -8.77
C PHE A 178 12.81 0.35 -10.22
N PHE A 179 11.74 -0.01 -10.93
CA PHE A 179 11.51 0.37 -12.32
C PHE A 179 10.54 1.55 -12.41
N ILE A 180 11.07 2.70 -12.77
CA ILE A 180 10.31 3.91 -13.11
C ILE A 180 11.15 4.74 -14.06
N GLY A 181 10.53 5.32 -15.07
CA GLY A 181 11.27 6.04 -16.12
C GLY A 181 12.20 5.14 -16.90
N TYR A 182 11.75 3.91 -17.21
CA TYR A 182 12.51 2.93 -17.95
C TYR A 182 12.77 3.43 -19.39
N ASP A 183 14.04 3.44 -19.81
CA ASP A 183 14.48 4.11 -21.05
C ASP A 183 13.71 3.67 -22.31
N LYS A 184 13.25 2.41 -22.36
CA LYS A 184 12.45 1.90 -23.45
C LYS A 184 10.94 2.10 -23.30
N CYS A 185 10.49 2.62 -22.18
CA CYS A 185 9.08 2.95 -22.03
C CYS A 185 8.72 4.12 -22.96
N PRO A 186 7.75 3.98 -23.87
CA PRO A 186 7.44 5.03 -24.85
C PRO A 186 6.83 6.29 -24.25
N ARG A 187 6.46 6.26 -22.95
CA ARG A 187 5.79 7.37 -22.27
C ARG A 187 6.67 8.08 -21.26
N CYS A 188 7.36 7.33 -20.42
CA CYS A 188 8.17 7.87 -19.32
C CYS A 188 9.67 7.72 -19.54
N GLY A 189 10.13 7.05 -20.60
CA GLY A 189 11.55 6.86 -20.89
C GLY A 189 12.32 8.18 -20.94
N GLY A 190 13.45 8.21 -20.25
CA GLY A 190 14.31 9.39 -20.16
C GLY A 190 13.78 10.52 -19.29
N ARG A 191 12.62 10.39 -18.66
CA ARG A 191 12.10 11.38 -17.70
C ARG A 191 12.76 11.24 -16.34
N ASP A 192 12.76 12.32 -15.57
CA ASP A 192 13.27 12.33 -14.20
C ASP A 192 12.42 11.41 -13.29
N LYS A 193 13.07 10.48 -12.62
CA LYS A 193 12.41 9.44 -11.82
C LYS A 193 11.76 10.00 -10.56
N ALA A 194 12.34 11.06 -9.97
CA ALA A 194 11.73 11.73 -8.83
C ALA A 194 10.48 12.50 -9.22
N GLU A 195 10.48 13.16 -10.38
CA GLU A 195 9.30 13.85 -10.90
C GLU A 195 8.18 12.85 -11.24
N LEU A 196 8.52 11.70 -11.83
CA LEU A 196 7.55 10.64 -12.12
C LEU A 196 6.93 10.08 -10.83
N PHE A 197 7.77 9.77 -9.83
CA PHE A 197 7.30 9.26 -8.54
C PHE A 197 6.43 10.28 -7.81
N ALA A 198 6.90 11.54 -7.73
CA ALA A 198 6.14 12.62 -7.11
C ALA A 198 4.83 12.91 -7.84
N GLY A 199 4.84 12.85 -9.17
CA GLY A 199 3.64 13.02 -9.99
C GLY A 199 2.59 11.94 -9.71
N GLU A 200 3.01 10.68 -9.59
CA GLU A 200 2.11 9.59 -9.25
C GLU A 200 1.53 9.73 -7.84
N VAL A 201 2.39 10.00 -6.84
CA VAL A 201 1.95 10.27 -5.46
C VAL A 201 0.92 11.40 -5.44
N THR A 202 1.21 12.52 -6.12
CA THR A 202 0.30 13.68 -6.16
C THR A 202 -1.02 13.33 -6.84
N THR A 203 -1.00 12.58 -7.94
CA THR A 203 -2.21 12.19 -8.67
C THR A 203 -3.16 11.34 -7.82
N ILE A 204 -2.62 10.36 -7.09
CA ILE A 204 -3.41 9.52 -6.17
C ILE A 204 -3.88 10.33 -4.96
N HIS A 205 -2.99 11.15 -4.39
CA HIS A 205 -3.30 12.03 -3.26
C HIS A 205 -4.47 12.97 -3.58
N ASP A 206 -4.42 13.68 -4.69
CA ASP A 206 -5.45 14.66 -5.07
C ASP A 206 -6.82 13.99 -5.26
N HIS A 207 -6.84 12.78 -5.86
CA HIS A 207 -8.06 11.99 -5.95
C HIS A 207 -8.63 11.63 -4.57
N LEU A 208 -7.80 11.20 -3.64
CA LEU A 208 -8.21 10.83 -2.29
C LEU A 208 -8.72 12.05 -1.51
N VAL A 209 -8.01 13.18 -1.57
CA VAL A 209 -8.38 14.44 -0.90
C VAL A 209 -9.71 14.97 -1.41
N LEU A 210 -9.98 14.91 -2.72
CA LEU A 210 -11.28 15.27 -3.30
C LEU A 210 -12.45 14.45 -2.71
N LYS A 211 -12.16 13.26 -2.17
CA LYS A 211 -13.12 12.39 -1.49
C LYS A 211 -13.08 12.52 0.04
N GLY A 212 -12.28 13.46 0.58
CA GLY A 212 -12.10 13.64 2.02
C GLY A 212 -11.35 12.48 2.70
N ARG A 213 -10.41 11.84 1.97
CA ARG A 213 -9.64 10.69 2.43
C ARG A 213 -8.17 11.05 2.56
N GLU A 214 -7.50 10.48 3.57
CA GLU A 214 -6.05 10.57 3.76
C GLU A 214 -5.32 9.57 2.88
N MET A 215 -4.14 9.95 2.39
CA MET A 215 -3.21 9.04 1.72
C MET A 215 -2.10 8.59 2.66
N TRP A 216 -1.81 7.29 2.66
CA TRP A 216 -0.70 6.67 3.37
C TRP A 216 0.20 5.96 2.35
N ILE A 217 1.53 6.04 2.53
CA ILE A 217 2.54 5.37 1.69
C ILE A 217 3.68 4.81 2.54
N TRP A 218 4.42 3.86 2.00
CA TRP A 218 5.72 3.47 2.54
C TRP A 218 6.79 4.50 2.21
N GLY A 219 7.78 4.68 3.09
CA GLY A 219 8.75 5.75 3.03
C GLY A 219 10.07 5.42 2.33
N ASP A 220 10.38 4.17 2.07
CA ASP A 220 11.67 3.69 1.58
C ASP A 220 12.15 4.38 0.30
N ARG A 221 11.26 4.66 -0.64
CA ARG A 221 11.63 5.36 -1.89
C ARG A 221 11.91 6.86 -1.73
N LEU A 222 11.66 7.41 -0.54
CA LEU A 222 11.97 8.80 -0.18
C LEU A 222 13.29 8.93 0.59
N LEU A 223 14.00 7.84 0.84
CA LEU A 223 15.30 7.79 1.50
C LEU A 223 16.42 7.60 0.47
N ASP A 224 17.50 8.37 0.59
CA ASP A 224 18.69 8.19 -0.24
C ASP A 224 19.56 7.05 0.31
N GLY A 225 19.60 5.92 -0.38
CA GLY A 225 20.38 4.75 0.04
C GLY A 225 21.88 5.01 0.18
N LYS A 226 22.43 5.96 -0.59
CA LYS A 226 23.84 6.31 -0.52
C LYS A 226 24.19 7.07 0.75
N THR A 227 23.33 7.97 1.20
CA THR A 227 23.58 8.81 2.39
C THR A 227 23.15 8.12 3.67
N THR A 228 22.11 7.30 3.63
CA THR A 228 21.62 6.56 4.80
C THR A 228 22.43 5.30 5.10
N GLY A 229 23.11 4.75 4.09
CA GLY A 229 23.81 3.47 4.19
C GLY A 229 22.87 2.25 4.25
N LEU A 230 21.58 2.45 3.90
CA LEU A 230 20.59 1.39 3.76
C LEU A 230 20.80 0.63 2.45
N GLY A 231 20.28 -0.59 2.38
CA GLY A 231 20.34 -1.43 1.19
C GLY A 231 19.36 -0.98 0.09
N GLU A 232 19.51 -1.54 -1.11
CA GLU A 232 18.67 -1.22 -2.27
C GLU A 232 17.19 -1.54 -2.03
N TRP A 233 16.90 -2.52 -1.19
CA TRP A 233 15.55 -2.90 -0.78
C TRP A 233 14.91 -1.86 0.14
N GLU A 234 15.70 -1.22 0.98
CA GLU A 234 15.27 -0.35 2.07
C GLU A 234 15.31 1.14 1.71
N ALA A 235 15.93 1.51 0.58
CA ALA A 235 16.09 2.90 0.17
C ALA A 235 16.25 3.05 -1.35
N SER A 236 16.10 4.27 -1.84
CA SER A 236 16.22 4.61 -3.25
C SER A 236 17.68 4.66 -3.70
N PHE A 237 18.00 3.92 -4.75
CA PHE A 237 19.24 4.03 -5.53
C PHE A 237 18.97 4.55 -6.95
N ASN A 238 17.72 4.72 -7.31
CA ASN A 238 17.28 5.21 -8.62
C ASN A 238 16.88 6.70 -8.63
N ASN A 239 17.25 7.46 -7.58
CA ASN A 239 17.02 8.88 -7.38
C ASN A 239 15.58 9.30 -7.09
N THR A 240 14.65 8.38 -6.81
CA THR A 240 13.28 8.72 -6.39
C THR A 240 13.26 9.46 -5.06
N TYR A 241 14.29 9.33 -4.20
CA TYR A 241 14.37 10.01 -2.91
C TYR A 241 14.19 11.53 -2.99
N ARG A 242 14.57 12.15 -4.11
CA ARG A 242 14.38 13.60 -4.33
C ARG A 242 12.91 14.01 -4.37
N ALA A 243 12.00 13.05 -4.56
CA ALA A 243 10.56 13.31 -4.54
C ALA A 243 10.06 13.80 -3.18
N ILE A 244 10.81 13.57 -2.09
CA ILE A 244 10.42 14.00 -0.73
C ILE A 244 10.05 15.49 -0.66
N ASP A 245 10.72 16.35 -1.43
CA ASP A 245 10.43 17.78 -1.47
C ASP A 245 9.31 18.16 -2.45
N MET A 246 8.89 17.23 -3.32
CA MET A 246 7.95 17.48 -4.41
C MET A 246 6.53 16.99 -4.09
N ILE A 247 6.40 16.01 -3.18
CA ILE A 247 5.10 15.41 -2.82
C ILE A 247 4.30 16.28 -1.86
N PRO A 248 2.95 16.15 -1.80
CA PRO A 248 2.12 16.78 -0.79
C PRO A 248 2.63 16.51 0.63
N LYS A 249 2.39 17.45 1.56
CA LYS A 249 2.94 17.36 2.93
C LYS A 249 1.92 16.88 3.97
N ASP A 250 0.70 16.63 3.56
CA ASP A 250 -0.42 16.18 4.38
C ASP A 250 -0.74 14.67 4.20
N LEU A 251 0.15 13.93 3.56
CA LEU A 251 0.09 12.46 3.52
C LEU A 251 0.86 11.84 4.71
N VAL A 252 0.53 10.59 5.04
CA VAL A 252 1.22 9.83 6.09
C VAL A 252 2.28 8.93 5.46
N ILE A 253 3.53 9.13 5.88
CA ILE A 253 4.66 8.29 5.49
C ILE A 253 4.86 7.23 6.58
N CYS A 254 4.77 5.95 6.19
CA CYS A 254 5.02 4.82 7.05
C CYS A 254 6.46 4.32 6.82
N ASP A 255 7.22 4.21 7.88
CA ASP A 255 8.55 3.62 7.85
C ASP A 255 8.51 2.16 8.28
N TRP A 256 9.28 1.30 7.58
CA TRP A 256 9.35 -0.14 7.86
C TRP A 256 10.79 -0.62 8.17
N HIS A 257 11.68 0.33 8.51
CA HIS A 257 13.04 0.01 8.97
C HIS A 257 13.01 -0.41 10.44
N TYR A 258 13.22 -1.70 10.70
CA TYR A 258 13.07 -2.27 12.03
C TYR A 258 14.39 -2.35 12.82
N ASP A 259 15.53 -2.28 12.13
CA ASP A 259 16.85 -2.52 12.71
C ASP A 259 17.56 -1.23 13.14
N ARG A 260 17.03 -0.07 12.77
CA ARG A 260 17.62 1.25 13.07
C ARG A 260 16.53 2.25 13.41
N ALA A 261 16.78 3.04 14.43
CA ALA A 261 15.96 4.17 14.81
C ALA A 261 16.50 5.46 14.21
#